data_dee45290861f8c37d56f90d9763f6ddf
#
_entry.id   dee45290861f8c37d56f90d9763f6ddf
#
_cell.length_a   1.000
_cell.length_b   1.000
_cell.length_c   1.000
_cell.angle_alpha   90.00
_cell.angle_beta   90.00
_cell.angle_gamma   90.00
#
_symmetry.space_group_name_H-M   'P 1'
#
loop_
_entity.id
_entity.type
_entity.pdbx_description
1 polymer ?
#
loop_
_entity_poly.entity_id
_entity_poly.type
_entity_poly.pdbx_seq_one_letter_code
_entity_poly.pdbx_strand_id
1 'polypeptide(L)'
;EIAKEQYNTKNAKQESLNTEGKRILVVEDNDLNMEIITTLLEDYKIIVEPAYNGKEAVDKVKASPPGYYDLVFMDIMMPVMDGKEAAREIRKLPRKDCQELPIIAMSANAFDEDVKQSLESGMNGHLSKPIDMRKLEEVLSQI
;
A
#
# COMPACT_ATOMS: atom_id res chain seq x y z
N GLU A 1 -7.02 35.27 5.44
CA GLU A 1 -6.52 34.80 6.72
C GLU A 1 -6.85 33.30 6.93
N ILE A 2 -8.14 32.96 6.87
CA ILE A 2 -8.59 31.57 7.05
C ILE A 2 -7.99 30.65 5.99
N ALA A 3 -8.00 31.08 4.73
CA ALA A 3 -7.43 30.28 3.64
C ALA A 3 -5.93 30.08 3.81
N LYS A 4 -5.23 31.08 4.31
CA LYS A 4 -3.79 30.99 4.56
C LYS A 4 -3.48 30.03 5.69
N GLU A 5 -4.28 30.06 6.75
CA GLU A 5 -4.12 29.13 7.87
C GLU A 5 -4.39 27.69 7.43
N GLN A 6 -5.41 27.46 6.63
CA GLN A 6 -5.72 26.14 6.10
C GLN A 6 -4.59 25.62 5.22
N TYR A 7 -4.02 26.48 4.39
CA TYR A 7 -2.90 26.11 3.54
C TYR A 7 -1.68 25.72 4.37
N ASN A 8 -1.35 26.49 5.38
CA ASN A 8 -0.22 26.21 6.24
C ASN A 8 -0.41 24.91 7.02
N THR A 9 -1.62 24.64 7.49
CA THR A 9 -1.96 23.41 8.17
C THR A 9 -1.77 22.19 7.26
N LYS A 10 -2.20 22.30 6.00
CA LYS A 10 -2.03 21.24 5.03
C LYS A 10 -0.56 20.95 4.75
N ASN A 11 0.25 21.97 4.58
CA ASN A 11 1.68 21.82 4.37
C ASN A 11 2.37 21.21 5.59
N ALA A 12 2.02 21.67 6.77
CA ALA A 12 2.54 21.14 8.02
C ALA A 12 2.19 19.65 8.17
N LYS A 13 0.99 19.25 7.77
CA LYS A 13 0.55 17.87 7.82
C LYS A 13 1.37 16.98 6.88
N GLN A 14 1.62 17.44 5.65
CA GLN A 14 2.48 16.71 4.71
C GLN A 14 3.90 16.60 5.24
N GLU A 15 4.43 17.68 5.78
CA GLU A 15 5.77 17.67 6.37
C GLU A 15 5.87 16.72 7.56
N SER A 16 4.79 16.61 8.35
CA SER A 16 4.78 15.78 9.55
C SER A 16 4.65 14.29 9.26
N LEU A 17 4.28 13.89 8.03
CA LEU A 17 4.12 12.47 7.71
C LEU A 17 5.43 11.68 7.76
N ASN A 18 6.56 12.36 7.60
CA ASN A 18 7.88 11.74 7.73
C ASN A 18 8.02 10.44 6.92
N THR A 19 7.61 10.50 5.66
CA THR A 19 7.62 9.34 4.76
C THR A 19 8.85 9.32 3.85
N GLU A 20 9.70 10.32 3.92
CA GLU A 20 10.88 10.41 3.06
C GLU A 20 11.79 9.20 3.27
N GLY A 21 12.11 8.53 2.18
CA GLY A 21 12.97 7.36 2.21
C GLY A 21 12.26 6.06 2.57
N LYS A 22 11.00 6.12 2.95
CA LYS A 22 10.21 4.89 3.17
C LYS A 22 10.04 4.15 1.85
N ARG A 23 10.00 2.83 1.91
CA ARG A 23 9.88 1.99 0.70
C ARG A 23 8.55 1.26 0.72
N ILE A 24 7.80 1.42 -0.36
CA ILE A 24 6.49 0.78 -0.51
C ILE A 24 6.49 -0.08 -1.76
N LEU A 25 6.04 -1.32 -1.60
CA LEU A 25 5.81 -2.22 -2.72
C LEU A 25 4.38 -1.99 -3.19
N VAL A 26 4.21 -1.60 -4.45
CA VAL A 26 2.89 -1.40 -5.05
C VAL A 26 2.62 -2.54 -6.01
N VAL A 27 1.55 -3.28 -5.75
CA VAL A 27 1.17 -4.45 -6.54
C VAL A 27 -0.10 -4.13 -7.31
N GLU A 28 0.02 -3.98 -8.62
CA GLU A 28 -1.06 -3.54 -9.50
C GLU A 28 -0.77 -4.06 -10.90
N ASP A 29 -1.74 -4.73 -11.52
CA ASP A 29 -1.55 -5.30 -12.87
C ASP A 29 -1.81 -4.31 -14.00
N ASN A 30 -2.46 -3.19 -13.73
CA ASN A 30 -2.77 -2.18 -14.74
C ASN A 30 -1.70 -1.09 -14.75
N ASP A 31 -1.06 -0.89 -15.90
CA ASP A 31 0.05 0.07 -16.03
C ASP A 31 -0.36 1.50 -15.69
N LEU A 32 -1.54 1.92 -16.12
CA LEU A 32 -2.02 3.27 -15.82
C LEU A 32 -2.24 3.48 -14.33
N ASN A 33 -2.87 2.51 -13.66
CA ASN A 33 -3.08 2.58 -12.23
C ASN A 33 -1.74 2.56 -11.47
N MET A 34 -0.79 1.76 -11.93
CA MET A 34 0.55 1.72 -11.36
C MET A 34 1.21 3.09 -11.45
N GLU A 35 1.12 3.74 -12.60
CA GLU A 35 1.69 5.08 -12.79
C GLU A 35 1.05 6.12 -11.88
N ILE A 36 -0.27 6.09 -11.76
CA ILE A 36 -1.01 7.02 -10.91
C ILE A 36 -0.58 6.87 -9.45
N ILE A 37 -0.59 5.65 -8.94
CA ILE A 37 -0.23 5.38 -7.55
C ILE A 37 1.23 5.74 -7.27
N THR A 38 2.12 5.38 -8.19
CA THR A 38 3.54 5.68 -8.06
C THR A 38 3.77 7.19 -7.97
N THR A 39 3.13 7.97 -8.86
CA THR A 39 3.25 9.42 -8.87
C THR A 39 2.76 10.01 -7.55
N LEU A 40 1.61 9.55 -7.05
CA LEU A 40 1.06 10.03 -5.78
C LEU A 40 2.03 9.77 -4.62
N LEU A 41 2.63 8.59 -4.58
CA LEU A 41 3.54 8.22 -3.50
C LEU A 41 4.88 8.95 -3.60
N GLU A 42 5.37 9.18 -4.80
CA GLU A 42 6.61 9.91 -5.00
C GLU A 42 6.53 11.36 -4.54
N ASP A 43 5.34 11.95 -4.57
CA ASP A 43 5.11 13.29 -4.03
C ASP A 43 5.41 13.35 -2.52
N TYR A 44 5.34 12.23 -1.83
CA TYR A 44 5.70 12.11 -0.41
C TYR A 44 7.13 11.62 -0.21
N LYS A 45 7.94 11.62 -1.27
CA LYS A 45 9.33 11.20 -1.27
C LYS A 45 9.52 9.74 -0.87
N ILE A 46 8.53 8.92 -1.18
CA ILE A 46 8.53 7.48 -0.95
C ILE A 46 9.21 6.79 -2.12
N ILE A 47 10.00 5.77 -1.81
CA ILE A 47 10.60 4.90 -2.82
C ILE A 47 9.56 3.84 -3.19
N VAL A 48 9.16 3.80 -4.45
CA VAL A 48 8.14 2.85 -4.93
C VAL A 48 8.82 1.74 -5.72
N GLU A 49 8.49 0.49 -5.37
CA GLU A 49 8.87 -0.66 -6.17
C GLU A 49 7.62 -1.32 -6.71
N PRO A 50 7.55 -1.59 -8.01
CA PRO A 50 6.36 -2.16 -8.61
C PRO A 50 6.39 -3.69 -8.62
N ALA A 51 5.21 -4.30 -8.52
CA ALA A 51 4.98 -5.70 -8.83
C ALA A 51 3.67 -5.76 -9.61
N TYR A 52 3.61 -6.60 -10.63
CA TYR A 52 2.49 -6.58 -11.57
C TYR A 52 1.50 -7.73 -11.35
N ASN A 53 1.76 -8.58 -10.39
CA ASN A 53 0.81 -9.61 -9.92
C ASN A 53 1.22 -10.08 -8.52
N GLY A 54 0.38 -10.91 -7.92
CA GLY A 54 0.63 -11.39 -6.57
C GLY A 54 1.88 -12.26 -6.44
N LYS A 55 2.18 -13.06 -7.47
CA LYS A 55 3.38 -13.90 -7.46
C LYS A 55 4.66 -13.06 -7.42
N GLU A 56 4.72 -12.02 -8.25
CA GLU A 56 5.86 -11.09 -8.23
C GLU A 56 6.01 -10.42 -6.86
N ALA A 57 4.89 -10.06 -6.24
CA ALA A 57 4.90 -9.46 -4.92
C ALA A 57 5.51 -10.39 -3.88
N VAL A 58 5.05 -11.64 -3.84
CA VAL A 58 5.56 -12.66 -2.92
C VAL A 58 7.06 -12.88 -3.15
N ASP A 59 7.46 -13.04 -4.41
CA ASP A 59 8.86 -13.27 -4.77
C ASP A 59 9.75 -12.10 -4.34
N LYS A 60 9.30 -10.87 -4.52
CA LYS A 60 10.06 -9.68 -4.12
C LYS A 60 10.21 -9.57 -2.61
N VAL A 61 9.15 -9.83 -1.86
CA VAL A 61 9.21 -9.82 -0.40
C VAL A 61 10.13 -10.93 0.08
N LYS A 62 10.01 -12.12 -0.48
CA LYS A 62 10.84 -13.27 -0.12
C LYS A 62 12.33 -13.01 -0.37
N ALA A 63 12.66 -12.37 -1.49
CA ALA A 63 14.03 -12.08 -1.87
C ALA A 63 14.63 -10.88 -1.15
N SER A 64 13.79 -10.03 -0.50
CA SER A 64 14.25 -8.83 0.16
C SER A 64 14.86 -9.13 1.54
N PRO A 65 15.78 -8.29 2.02
CA PRO A 65 16.26 -8.42 3.40
C PRO A 65 15.14 -8.06 4.38
N PRO A 66 15.21 -8.56 5.62
CA PRO A 66 14.20 -8.23 6.63
C PRO A 66 14.03 -6.71 6.79
N GLY A 67 12.78 -6.26 6.86
CA GLY A 67 12.45 -4.86 7.03
C GLY A 67 12.67 -3.97 5.82
N TYR A 68 12.88 -4.57 4.64
CA TYR A 68 13.16 -3.83 3.42
C TYR A 68 11.96 -2.97 2.96
N TYR A 69 10.75 -3.50 3.06
CA TYR A 69 9.53 -2.78 2.72
C TYR A 69 8.84 -2.29 3.98
N ASP A 70 8.36 -1.06 3.95
CA ASP A 70 7.62 -0.47 5.07
C ASP A 70 6.12 -0.70 4.96
N LEU A 71 5.63 -0.95 3.75
CA LEU A 71 4.21 -1.12 3.47
C LEU A 71 4.03 -1.77 2.11
N VAL A 72 2.92 -2.48 1.93
CA VAL A 72 2.51 -3.02 0.63
C VAL A 72 1.12 -2.50 0.30
N PHE A 73 0.95 -1.93 -0.88
CA PHE A 73 -0.37 -1.68 -1.45
C PHE A 73 -0.66 -2.82 -2.43
N MET A 74 -1.70 -3.58 -2.16
CA MET A 74 -2.00 -4.81 -2.87
C MET A 74 -3.36 -4.76 -3.54
N ASP A 75 -3.39 -4.71 -4.88
CA ASP A 75 -4.64 -4.86 -5.62
C ASP A 75 -5.20 -6.26 -5.34
N ILE A 76 -6.50 -6.35 -5.14
CA ILE A 76 -7.16 -7.63 -4.84
C ILE A 76 -7.31 -8.47 -6.11
N MET A 77 -7.75 -7.86 -7.21
CA MET A 77 -8.07 -8.59 -8.44
C MET A 77 -6.95 -8.49 -9.46
N MET A 78 -6.17 -9.55 -9.56
CA MET A 78 -5.05 -9.65 -10.48
C MET A 78 -4.97 -11.05 -11.06
N PRO A 79 -4.42 -11.20 -12.29
CA PRO A 79 -4.18 -12.52 -12.85
C PRO A 79 -3.01 -13.22 -12.16
N VAL A 80 -2.83 -14.50 -12.43
CA VAL A 80 -1.79 -15.38 -11.90
C VAL A 80 -1.98 -15.68 -10.43
N MET A 81 -1.92 -14.67 -9.57
CA MET A 81 -2.16 -14.79 -8.14
C MET A 81 -2.82 -13.49 -7.67
N ASP A 82 -4.02 -13.58 -7.11
CA ASP A 82 -4.72 -12.39 -6.61
C ASP A 82 -4.12 -11.88 -5.31
N GLY A 83 -4.58 -10.69 -4.89
CA GLY A 83 -4.02 -10.03 -3.71
C GLY A 83 -4.25 -10.78 -2.41
N LYS A 84 -5.39 -11.44 -2.28
CA LYS A 84 -5.70 -12.22 -1.06
C LYS A 84 -4.77 -13.41 -0.92
N GLU A 85 -4.55 -14.13 -2.00
CA GLU A 85 -3.62 -15.25 -2.01
C GLU A 85 -2.20 -14.80 -1.74
N ALA A 86 -1.79 -13.70 -2.37
CA ALA A 86 -0.46 -13.12 -2.15
C ALA A 86 -0.24 -12.74 -0.68
N ALA A 87 -1.24 -12.11 -0.05
CA ALA A 87 -1.16 -11.74 1.36
C ALA A 87 -0.98 -12.99 2.24
N ARG A 88 -1.76 -14.03 1.98
CA ARG A 88 -1.62 -15.30 2.71
C ARG A 88 -0.21 -15.89 2.56
N GLU A 89 0.32 -15.89 1.34
CA GLU A 89 1.66 -16.41 1.08
C GLU A 89 2.74 -15.59 1.79
N ILE A 90 2.62 -14.27 1.80
CA ILE A 90 3.56 -13.41 2.53
C ILE A 90 3.53 -13.75 4.03
N ARG A 91 2.33 -13.92 4.59
CA ARG A 91 2.21 -14.22 6.03
C ARG A 91 2.76 -15.59 6.41
N LYS A 92 2.85 -16.51 5.45
CA LYS A 92 3.41 -17.85 5.69
C LYS A 92 4.94 -17.88 5.66
N LEU A 93 5.59 -16.82 5.16
CA LEU A 93 7.03 -16.78 5.13
C LEU A 93 7.58 -16.83 6.57
N PRO A 94 8.63 -17.64 6.83
CA PRO A 94 9.14 -17.83 8.19
C PRO A 94 10.03 -16.65 8.64
N ARG A 95 9.48 -15.46 8.59
CA ARG A 95 10.17 -14.23 8.97
C ARG A 95 9.20 -13.34 9.71
N LYS A 96 9.63 -12.80 10.85
CA LYS A 96 8.81 -11.94 11.67
C LYS A 96 8.38 -10.68 10.92
N ASP A 97 9.28 -10.07 10.15
CA ASP A 97 8.96 -8.87 9.38
C ASP A 97 7.85 -9.12 8.37
N CYS A 98 7.79 -10.31 7.75
CA CYS A 98 6.72 -10.66 6.82
C CYS A 98 5.38 -10.87 7.52
N GLN A 99 5.40 -11.29 8.76
CA GLN A 99 4.18 -11.48 9.54
C GLN A 99 3.61 -10.16 10.05
N GLU A 100 4.44 -9.14 10.17
CA GLU A 100 4.06 -7.81 10.68
C GLU A 100 3.97 -6.75 9.58
N LEU A 101 4.41 -7.05 8.37
CA LEU A 101 4.42 -6.09 7.25
C LEU A 101 3.00 -5.56 6.98
N PRO A 102 2.78 -4.23 7.05
CA PRO A 102 1.46 -3.71 6.73
C PRO A 102 1.11 -3.95 5.26
N ILE A 103 -0.03 -4.56 5.01
CA ILE A 103 -0.55 -4.82 3.67
C ILE A 103 -1.93 -4.17 3.57
N ILE A 104 -2.06 -3.23 2.66
CA ILE A 104 -3.30 -2.49 2.45
C ILE A 104 -3.89 -2.90 1.11
N ALA A 105 -5.11 -3.44 1.15
CA ALA A 105 -5.82 -3.85 -0.05
C ALA A 105 -6.28 -2.64 -0.86
N MET A 106 -6.28 -2.78 -2.17
CA MET A 106 -6.86 -1.78 -3.08
C MET A 106 -7.91 -2.48 -3.95
N SER A 107 -9.10 -1.92 -4.07
CA SER A 107 -10.11 -2.49 -4.96
C SER A 107 -11.08 -1.44 -5.45
N ALA A 108 -11.72 -1.72 -6.60
CA ALA A 108 -12.80 -0.89 -7.12
C ALA A 108 -14.08 -1.02 -6.31
N ASN A 109 -14.22 -2.11 -5.55
CA ASN A 109 -15.40 -2.39 -4.73
C ASN A 109 -15.01 -2.38 -3.26
N ALA A 110 -15.64 -1.48 -2.49
CA ALA A 110 -15.39 -1.35 -1.06
C ALA A 110 -16.57 -1.89 -0.24
N PHE A 111 -17.16 -3.00 -0.68
CA PHE A 111 -18.23 -3.64 0.08
C PHE A 111 -17.68 -4.28 1.35
N ASP A 112 -18.48 -4.30 2.41
CA ASP A 112 -18.09 -4.83 3.71
C ASP A 112 -17.53 -6.24 3.63
N GLU A 113 -18.10 -7.08 2.78
CA GLU A 113 -17.65 -8.46 2.62
C GLU A 113 -16.26 -8.53 1.99
N ASP A 114 -15.97 -7.68 0.99
CA ASP A 114 -14.64 -7.64 0.37
C ASP A 114 -13.59 -7.17 1.36
N VAL A 115 -13.93 -6.17 2.16
CA VAL A 115 -13.06 -5.68 3.23
C VAL A 115 -12.79 -6.80 4.25
N LYS A 116 -13.85 -7.50 4.66
CA LYS A 116 -13.74 -8.60 5.60
C LYS A 116 -12.84 -9.71 5.08
N GLN A 117 -13.03 -10.12 3.81
CA GLN A 117 -12.19 -11.17 3.20
C GLN A 117 -10.74 -10.74 3.11
N SER A 118 -10.47 -9.48 2.82
CA SER A 118 -9.11 -8.96 2.77
C SER A 118 -8.44 -9.05 4.15
N LEU A 119 -9.15 -8.67 5.19
CA LEU A 119 -8.64 -8.76 6.56
C LEU A 119 -8.39 -10.22 6.96
N GLU A 120 -9.29 -11.13 6.61
CA GLU A 120 -9.13 -12.55 6.87
C GLU A 120 -7.94 -13.16 6.14
N SER A 121 -7.53 -12.55 5.02
CA SER A 121 -6.36 -12.99 4.25
C SER A 121 -5.03 -12.51 4.84
N GLY A 122 -5.09 -11.70 5.88
CA GLY A 122 -3.89 -11.16 6.53
C GLY A 122 -3.56 -9.73 6.17
N MET A 123 -4.46 -9.03 5.46
CA MET A 123 -4.28 -7.61 5.16
C MET A 123 -4.68 -6.75 6.36
N ASN A 124 -4.13 -5.55 6.42
CA ASN A 124 -4.29 -4.66 7.58
C ASN A 124 -5.29 -3.54 7.36
N GLY A 125 -5.70 -3.31 6.12
CA GLY A 125 -6.63 -2.24 5.79
C GLY A 125 -7.03 -2.29 4.34
N HIS A 126 -7.77 -1.27 3.91
CA HIS A 126 -8.37 -1.23 2.59
C HIS A 126 -8.48 0.20 2.06
N LEU A 127 -8.14 0.38 0.78
CA LEU A 127 -8.37 1.62 0.05
C LEU A 127 -9.23 1.32 -1.16
N SER A 128 -10.22 2.18 -1.40
CA SER A 128 -11.07 2.10 -2.60
C SER A 128 -10.38 2.79 -3.77
N LYS A 129 -10.64 2.33 -4.97
CA LYS A 129 -10.24 3.01 -6.20
C LYS A 129 -11.41 3.84 -6.72
N PRO A 130 -11.17 5.06 -7.17
CA PRO A 130 -9.92 5.81 -7.20
C PRO A 130 -9.45 6.20 -5.80
N ILE A 131 -8.14 6.33 -5.64
CA ILE A 131 -7.55 6.57 -4.33
C ILE A 131 -7.98 7.92 -3.76
N ASP A 132 -8.53 7.89 -2.54
CA ASP A 132 -8.87 9.08 -1.78
C ASP A 132 -7.61 9.56 -1.04
N MET A 133 -7.20 10.78 -1.30
CA MET A 133 -5.97 11.33 -0.72
C MET A 133 -5.98 11.37 0.80
N ARG A 134 -7.13 11.62 1.41
CA ARG A 134 -7.24 11.64 2.88
C ARG A 134 -6.96 10.27 3.48
N LYS A 135 -7.55 9.24 2.87
CA LYS A 135 -7.35 7.85 3.32
C LYS A 135 -5.93 7.40 3.07
N LEU A 136 -5.34 7.81 1.95
CA LEU A 136 -3.94 7.52 1.68
C LEU A 136 -3.04 8.13 2.75
N GLU A 137 -3.27 9.40 3.10
CA GLU A 137 -2.48 10.06 4.13
C GLU A 137 -2.64 9.40 5.50
N GLU A 138 -3.85 8.94 5.84
CA GLU A 138 -4.07 8.20 7.07
C GLU A 138 -3.23 6.93 7.13
N VAL A 139 -3.18 6.18 6.02
CA VAL A 139 -2.35 4.98 5.94
C VAL A 139 -0.87 5.33 6.06
N LEU A 140 -0.41 6.34 5.34
CA LEU A 140 1.00 6.74 5.35
C LEU A 140 1.44 7.25 6.72
N SER A 141 0.53 7.81 7.49
CA SER A 141 0.86 8.31 8.82
C SER A 141 1.20 7.20 9.82
N GLN A 142 0.90 5.96 9.46
CA GLN A 142 1.12 4.80 10.33
C GLN A 142 2.45 4.08 10.08
N ILE A 143 3.19 4.48 9.06
CA ILE A 143 4.46 3.81 8.72
C ILE A 143 5.72 4.58 9.15
#